data_b490651e1f5c6efa1ba08f9fecac742d
#
_entry.id   b490651e1f5c6efa1ba08f9fecac742d
#
_cell.length_a   1.000
_cell.length_b   1.000
_cell.length_c   1.000
_cell.angle_alpha   90.00
_cell.angle_beta   90.00
_cell.angle_gamma   90.00
#
_symmetry.space_group_name_H-M   'P 1'
#
loop_
_entity.id
_entity.type
_entity.pdbx_description
1 polymer ?
#
loop_
_entity_poly.entity_id
_entity_poly.type
_entity_poly.pdbx_seq_one_letter_code
_entity_poly.pdbx_strand_id
1 'polypeptide(L)'
;MEAMVALGRYEEATDLYADTAERYFEERGLKPSKRLLDSLNQLGNQVMHSYDVLDNIQHNLEEKGVPQRAYLCSYPTFRGIYHHLVRMLERSGQSIYLMLCTIVDSKGRPMKEGAMLEGLAKRLEESICTSIRNSDVVNHYSKGQYLVLLINTMREDCAVIQKRSNYKFLTDRQRTGVRYYVNSVVYEKDL
;
A
#
# COMPACT_ATOMS: atom_id res chain seq x y z
N MET A 1 -15.08 17.21 -8.88
CA MET A 1 -15.43 16.37 -7.71
C MET A 1 -16.65 16.90 -6.96
N GLU A 2 -16.60 18.07 -6.34
CA GLU A 2 -17.73 18.62 -5.57
C GLU A 2 -19.05 18.67 -6.38
N ALA A 3 -18.99 19.03 -7.67
CA ALA A 3 -20.15 19.02 -8.55
C ALA A 3 -20.73 17.61 -8.80
N MET A 4 -19.89 16.58 -8.88
CA MET A 4 -20.34 15.18 -9.02
C MET A 4 -21.01 14.68 -7.76
N VAL A 5 -20.45 15.04 -6.60
CA VAL A 5 -21.04 14.75 -5.28
C VAL A 5 -22.41 15.43 -5.12
N ALA A 6 -22.52 16.69 -5.53
CA ALA A 6 -23.78 17.43 -5.50
C ALA A 6 -24.86 16.83 -6.44
N LEU A 7 -24.45 16.11 -7.49
CA LEU A 7 -25.32 15.41 -8.43
C LEU A 7 -25.58 13.94 -8.04
N GLY A 8 -25.07 13.48 -6.89
CA GLY A 8 -25.23 12.10 -6.42
C GLY A 8 -24.38 11.06 -7.18
N ARG A 9 -23.44 11.49 -8.03
CA ARG A 9 -22.54 10.61 -8.82
C ARG A 9 -21.31 10.23 -8.01
N TYR A 10 -21.51 9.52 -6.92
CA TYR A 10 -20.47 9.24 -5.93
C TYR A 10 -19.41 8.27 -6.41
N GLU A 11 -19.78 7.19 -7.12
CA GLU A 11 -18.83 6.22 -7.66
C GLU A 11 -17.87 6.89 -8.64
N GLU A 12 -18.39 7.66 -9.58
CA GLU A 12 -17.57 8.38 -10.56
C GLU A 12 -16.68 9.45 -9.88
N ALA A 13 -17.15 10.05 -8.78
CA ALA A 13 -16.34 11.00 -8.01
C ALA A 13 -15.19 10.28 -7.29
N THR A 14 -15.42 9.07 -6.81
CA THR A 14 -14.42 8.24 -6.14
C THR A 14 -13.38 7.72 -7.12
N ASP A 15 -13.80 7.24 -8.29
CA ASP A 15 -12.94 6.76 -9.36
C ASP A 15 -12.06 7.88 -9.93
N LEU A 16 -12.65 9.03 -10.22
CA LEU A 16 -11.93 10.22 -10.67
C LEU A 16 -10.90 10.68 -9.64
N TYR A 17 -11.21 10.50 -8.38
CA TYR A 17 -10.26 10.83 -7.31
C TYR A 17 -9.11 9.83 -7.24
N ALA A 18 -9.39 8.54 -7.26
CA ALA A 18 -8.36 7.50 -7.25
C ALA A 18 -7.38 7.71 -8.41
N ASP A 19 -7.90 7.90 -9.63
CA ASP A 19 -7.10 8.18 -10.84
C ASP A 19 -6.30 9.50 -10.72
N THR A 20 -6.92 10.56 -10.19
CA THR A 20 -6.24 11.86 -10.01
C THR A 20 -5.14 11.77 -8.94
N ALA A 21 -5.38 11.06 -7.83
CA ALA A 21 -4.40 10.89 -6.78
C ALA A 21 -3.20 10.05 -7.23
N GLU A 22 -3.46 9.01 -8.01
CA GLU A 22 -2.43 8.16 -8.59
C GLU A 22 -1.58 8.92 -9.61
N ARG A 23 -2.19 9.65 -10.55
CA ARG A 23 -1.49 10.52 -11.50
C ARG A 23 -0.67 11.60 -10.80
N TYR A 24 -1.23 12.26 -9.79
CA TYR A 24 -0.53 13.33 -9.06
C TYR A 24 0.70 12.79 -8.32
N PHE A 25 0.59 11.58 -7.81
CA PHE A 25 1.69 10.88 -7.18
C PHE A 25 2.74 10.43 -8.21
N GLU A 26 2.31 9.83 -9.33
CA GLU A 26 3.21 9.34 -10.37
C GLU A 26 3.94 10.49 -11.10
N GLU A 27 3.24 11.56 -11.46
CA GLU A 27 3.82 12.67 -12.23
C GLU A 27 4.69 13.60 -11.39
N ARG A 28 4.34 13.83 -10.13
CA ARG A 28 4.98 14.86 -9.29
C ARG A 28 5.67 14.34 -8.04
N GLY A 29 5.47 13.07 -7.68
CA GLY A 29 6.04 12.47 -6.46
C GLY A 29 5.61 13.16 -5.17
N LEU A 30 4.53 13.93 -5.21
CA LEU A 30 4.04 14.70 -4.08
C LEU A 30 3.05 13.86 -3.28
N LYS A 31 3.25 13.77 -1.98
CA LYS A 31 2.28 13.15 -1.07
C LYS A 31 0.97 13.93 -1.12
N PRO A 32 -0.19 13.25 -1.17
CA PRO A 32 -1.48 13.92 -1.02
C PRO A 32 -1.47 14.77 0.24
N SER A 33 -1.90 16.03 0.15
CA SER A 33 -1.98 16.90 1.32
C SER A 33 -2.96 16.30 2.34
N LYS A 34 -2.70 16.56 3.64
CA LYS A 34 -3.62 16.12 4.71
C LYS A 34 -5.05 16.60 4.44
N ARG A 35 -5.20 17.84 3.96
CA ARG A 35 -6.50 18.43 3.61
C ARG A 35 -7.22 17.65 2.50
N LEU A 36 -6.47 17.15 1.51
CA LEU A 36 -7.02 16.35 0.43
C LEU A 36 -7.47 14.97 0.96
N LEU A 37 -6.68 14.33 1.82
CA LEU A 37 -7.04 13.07 2.47
C LEU A 37 -8.26 13.22 3.40
N ASP A 38 -8.36 14.33 4.12
CA ASP A 38 -9.50 14.60 5.00
C ASP A 38 -10.79 14.85 4.17
N SER A 39 -10.68 15.58 3.05
CA SER A 39 -11.81 15.78 2.13
C SER A 39 -12.32 14.47 1.55
N LEU A 40 -11.44 13.51 1.28
CA LEU A 40 -11.82 12.19 0.80
C LEU A 40 -12.50 11.33 1.84
N ASN A 41 -11.96 11.32 3.04
CA ASN A 41 -12.62 10.61 4.13
C ASN A 41 -14.02 11.17 4.37
N GLN A 42 -14.19 12.48 4.24
CA GLN A 42 -15.52 13.10 4.32
C GLN A 42 -16.42 12.68 3.16
N LEU A 43 -15.91 12.66 1.93
CA LEU A 43 -16.69 12.21 0.77
C LEU A 43 -17.06 10.73 0.88
N GLY A 44 -16.10 9.86 1.25
CA GLY A 44 -16.36 8.44 1.48
C GLY A 44 -17.42 8.18 2.55
N ASN A 45 -17.46 9.01 3.59
CA ASN A 45 -18.49 8.91 4.63
C ASN A 45 -19.86 9.48 4.21
N GLN A 46 -19.92 10.24 3.14
CA GLN A 46 -21.16 10.82 2.60
C GLN A 46 -21.79 9.98 1.47
N VAL A 47 -21.06 8.99 0.96
CA VAL A 47 -21.60 8.07 -0.04
C VAL A 47 -22.66 7.21 0.62
N MET A 48 -23.92 7.51 0.33
CA MET A 48 -25.03 6.66 0.71
C MET A 48 -25.45 5.86 -0.52
N HIS A 49 -25.19 4.57 -0.47
CA HIS A 49 -25.68 3.65 -1.49
C HIS A 49 -27.21 3.58 -1.45
N SER A 50 -27.84 3.35 -2.60
CA SER A 50 -29.26 3.03 -2.64
C SER A 50 -29.56 1.75 -1.88
N TYR A 51 -30.81 1.60 -1.41
CA TYR A 51 -31.22 0.36 -0.72
C TYR A 51 -30.97 -0.85 -1.61
N ASP A 52 -30.30 -1.86 -1.05
CA ASP A 52 -30.03 -3.12 -1.72
C ASP A 52 -30.14 -4.29 -0.74
N VAL A 53 -30.27 -5.51 -1.25
CA VAL A 53 -30.29 -6.71 -0.43
C VAL A 53 -28.87 -7.22 -0.17
N LEU A 54 -28.67 -7.90 0.95
CA LEU A 54 -27.34 -8.35 1.41
C LEU A 54 -26.58 -9.16 0.36
N ASP A 55 -27.28 -10.05 -0.35
CA ASP A 55 -26.67 -10.92 -1.38
C ASP A 55 -26.06 -10.10 -2.52
N ASN A 56 -26.74 -9.05 -2.98
CA ASN A 56 -26.21 -8.17 -4.01
C ASN A 56 -25.02 -7.35 -3.50
N ILE A 57 -25.10 -6.83 -2.27
CA ILE A 57 -23.98 -6.13 -1.63
C ILE A 57 -22.80 -7.04 -1.51
N GLN A 58 -22.97 -8.28 -1.05
CA GLN A 58 -21.91 -9.26 -0.92
C GLN A 58 -21.28 -9.59 -2.28
N HIS A 59 -22.08 -9.79 -3.31
CA HIS A 59 -21.60 -10.04 -4.68
C HIS A 59 -20.76 -8.86 -5.23
N ASN A 60 -21.15 -7.62 -4.92
CA ASN A 60 -20.41 -6.43 -5.31
C ASN A 60 -19.10 -6.24 -4.54
N LEU A 61 -18.99 -6.82 -3.34
CA LEU A 61 -17.77 -6.81 -2.53
C LEU A 61 -16.82 -7.95 -2.88
N GLU A 62 -17.27 -8.97 -3.63
CA GLU A 62 -16.44 -10.09 -4.02
C GLU A 62 -15.36 -9.67 -5.02
N GLU A 63 -14.12 -10.05 -4.72
CA GLU A 63 -13.00 -9.88 -5.62
C GLU A 63 -13.12 -10.87 -6.78
N LYS A 64 -13.06 -10.41 -8.02
CA LYS A 64 -13.14 -11.28 -9.21
C LYS A 64 -11.86 -12.08 -9.38
N GLY A 65 -11.91 -13.33 -8.94
CA GLY A 65 -10.79 -14.28 -9.03
C GLY A 65 -10.05 -14.46 -7.70
N VAL A 66 -9.14 -15.44 -7.66
CA VAL A 66 -8.28 -15.65 -6.48
C VAL A 66 -7.04 -14.81 -6.64
N PRO A 67 -6.79 -13.82 -5.75
CA PRO A 67 -5.59 -13.01 -5.81
C PRO A 67 -4.35 -13.92 -5.62
N GLN A 68 -3.47 -13.93 -6.61
CA GLN A 68 -2.21 -14.68 -6.53
C GLN A 68 -1.05 -13.81 -6.03
N ARG A 69 -1.33 -12.56 -5.68
CA ARG A 69 -0.36 -11.54 -5.28
C ARG A 69 -0.80 -10.87 -3.99
N ALA A 70 0.16 -10.25 -3.31
CA ALA A 70 -0.13 -9.33 -2.22
C ALA A 70 -1.06 -8.19 -2.68
N TYR A 71 -1.85 -7.70 -1.75
CA TYR A 71 -2.79 -6.62 -2.01
C TYR A 71 -2.06 -5.28 -2.19
N LEU A 72 -1.93 -4.85 -3.44
CA LEU A 72 -1.39 -3.53 -3.78
C LEU A 72 -2.50 -2.49 -3.67
N CYS A 73 -2.30 -1.46 -2.87
CA CYS A 73 -3.33 -0.45 -2.63
C CYS A 73 -2.78 0.97 -2.50
N SER A 74 -3.67 1.94 -2.62
CA SER A 74 -3.37 3.35 -2.41
C SER A 74 -2.95 3.65 -0.96
N TYR A 75 -2.25 4.76 -0.72
CA TYR A 75 -1.82 5.13 0.63
C TYR A 75 -2.99 5.36 1.62
N PRO A 76 -4.11 6.00 1.26
CA PRO A 76 -5.28 6.09 2.13
C PRO A 76 -5.83 4.72 2.55
N THR A 77 -5.95 3.79 1.61
CA THR A 77 -6.38 2.40 1.88
C THR A 77 -5.40 1.69 2.79
N PHE A 78 -4.10 1.77 2.50
CA PHE A 78 -3.04 1.20 3.35
C PHE A 78 -3.12 1.72 4.79
N ARG A 79 -3.29 3.03 4.95
CA ARG A 79 -3.46 3.67 6.27
C ARG A 79 -4.70 3.16 7.00
N GLY A 80 -5.82 3.00 6.30
CA GLY A 80 -7.06 2.45 6.85
C GLY A 80 -6.85 1.02 7.36
N ILE A 81 -6.22 0.16 6.54
CA ILE A 81 -5.88 -1.20 6.91
C ILE A 81 -4.92 -1.22 8.11
N TYR A 82 -3.88 -0.40 8.11
CA TYR A 82 -2.95 -0.28 9.23
C TYR A 82 -3.67 0.04 10.54
N HIS A 83 -4.55 1.05 10.55
CA HIS A 83 -5.32 1.42 11.73
C HIS A 83 -6.26 0.30 12.18
N HIS A 84 -6.88 -0.41 11.24
CA HIS A 84 -7.73 -1.56 11.56
C HIS A 84 -6.92 -2.69 12.21
N LEU A 85 -5.78 -3.02 11.64
CA LEU A 85 -4.88 -4.06 12.16
C LEU A 85 -4.35 -3.72 13.55
N VAL A 86 -3.97 -2.46 13.82
CA VAL A 86 -3.56 -2.01 15.16
C VAL A 86 -4.66 -2.26 16.19
N ARG A 87 -5.92 -1.98 15.86
CA ARG A 87 -7.06 -2.27 16.76
C ARG A 87 -7.28 -3.76 16.95
N MET A 88 -7.02 -4.58 15.93
CA MET A 88 -7.12 -6.04 16.02
C MET A 88 -6.04 -6.63 16.93
N LEU A 89 -4.83 -6.08 16.93
CA LEU A 89 -3.71 -6.57 17.73
C LEU A 89 -4.04 -6.62 19.23
N GLU A 90 -4.82 -5.67 19.73
CA GLU A 90 -5.24 -5.61 21.13
C GLU A 90 -5.95 -6.90 21.60
N ARG A 91 -6.62 -7.60 20.69
CA ARG A 91 -7.47 -8.77 21.00
C ARG A 91 -6.92 -10.09 20.45
N SER A 92 -6.19 -10.06 19.32
CA SER A 92 -5.85 -11.29 18.60
C SER A 92 -4.50 -11.88 18.95
N GLY A 93 -3.59 -11.09 19.54
CA GLY A 93 -2.21 -11.51 19.82
C GLY A 93 -1.40 -11.85 18.55
N GLN A 94 -1.89 -11.46 17.39
CA GLN A 94 -1.20 -11.70 16.12
C GLN A 94 0.05 -10.83 16.01
N SER A 95 1.06 -11.32 15.29
CA SER A 95 2.26 -10.54 15.01
C SER A 95 2.12 -9.85 13.65
N ILE A 96 2.31 -8.54 13.63
CA ILE A 96 2.28 -7.73 12.40
C ILE A 96 3.56 -6.91 12.34
N TYR A 97 4.16 -6.87 11.15
CA TYR A 97 5.36 -6.06 10.91
C TYR A 97 5.11 -5.07 9.79
N LEU A 98 5.57 -3.84 10.01
CA LEU A 98 5.67 -2.81 8.98
C LEU A 98 7.09 -2.83 8.42
N MET A 99 7.21 -3.04 7.12
CA MET A 99 8.49 -3.03 6.42
C MET A 99 8.52 -1.87 5.42
N LEU A 100 9.59 -1.06 5.47
CA LEU A 100 9.90 -0.04 4.47
C LEU A 100 11.02 -0.56 3.57
N CYS A 101 10.78 -0.61 2.28
CA CYS A 101 11.74 -0.97 1.25
C CYS A 101 12.19 0.29 0.52
N THR A 102 13.48 0.59 0.47
CA THR A 102 14.04 1.78 -0.20
C THR A 102 15.08 1.38 -1.22
N ILE A 103 14.94 1.79 -2.47
CA ILE A 103 15.93 1.58 -3.51
C ILE A 103 17.14 2.47 -3.24
N VAL A 104 18.33 1.89 -3.21
CA VAL A 104 19.58 2.58 -2.89
C VAL A 104 20.62 2.41 -3.99
N ASP A 105 21.50 3.41 -4.10
CA ASP A 105 22.67 3.38 -4.98
C ASP A 105 23.78 2.44 -4.45
N SER A 106 24.87 2.33 -5.18
CA SER A 106 26.05 1.52 -4.80
C SER A 106 26.71 1.97 -3.48
N LYS A 107 26.40 3.18 -2.99
CA LYS A 107 26.89 3.73 -1.72
C LYS A 107 25.85 3.58 -0.60
N GLY A 108 24.73 2.91 -0.87
CA GLY A 108 23.64 2.72 0.09
C GLY A 108 22.80 3.97 0.36
N ARG A 109 22.85 4.99 -0.49
CA ARG A 109 22.02 6.21 -0.36
C ARG A 109 20.75 6.05 -1.20
N PRO A 110 19.62 6.67 -0.80
CA PRO A 110 18.42 6.69 -1.62
C PRO A 110 18.75 7.15 -3.04
N MET A 111 18.22 6.42 -4.01
CA MET A 111 18.50 6.68 -5.40
C MET A 111 17.81 7.96 -5.85
N LYS A 112 18.49 8.74 -6.70
CA LYS A 112 17.93 9.98 -7.27
C LYS A 112 16.83 9.66 -8.29
N GLU A 113 15.88 10.56 -8.42
CA GLU A 113 14.80 10.48 -9.40
C GLU A 113 15.33 10.44 -10.84
N GLY A 114 14.65 9.68 -11.70
CA GLY A 114 14.95 9.54 -13.11
C GLY A 114 14.43 8.21 -13.66
N ALA A 115 14.45 8.03 -14.98
CA ALA A 115 13.93 6.85 -15.68
C ALA A 115 14.51 5.51 -15.16
N MET A 116 15.77 5.53 -14.69
CA MET A 116 16.37 4.33 -14.08
C MET A 116 15.68 3.94 -12.78
N LEU A 117 15.33 4.91 -11.92
CA LEU A 117 14.60 4.64 -10.68
C LEU A 117 13.20 4.10 -10.97
N GLU A 118 12.50 4.64 -11.95
CA GLU A 118 11.17 4.17 -12.34
C GLU A 118 11.17 2.71 -12.79
N GLY A 119 12.14 2.32 -13.62
CA GLY A 119 12.31 0.92 -14.02
C GLY A 119 12.65 -0.01 -12.86
N LEU A 120 13.47 0.45 -11.91
CA LEU A 120 13.80 -0.29 -10.71
C LEU A 120 12.62 -0.37 -9.72
N ALA A 121 11.82 0.68 -9.63
CA ALA A 121 10.62 0.71 -8.79
C ALA A 121 9.61 -0.35 -9.21
N LYS A 122 9.27 -0.44 -10.50
CA LYS A 122 8.38 -1.48 -11.04
C LYS A 122 8.90 -2.89 -10.75
N ARG A 123 10.22 -3.11 -10.91
CA ARG A 123 10.84 -4.40 -10.61
C ARG A 123 10.81 -4.72 -9.12
N LEU A 124 11.03 -3.74 -8.26
CA LEU A 124 10.93 -3.92 -6.81
C LEU A 124 9.52 -4.29 -6.39
N GLU A 125 8.52 -3.60 -6.93
CA GLU A 125 7.10 -3.90 -6.70
C GLU A 125 6.79 -5.36 -7.03
N GLU A 126 7.14 -5.81 -8.24
CA GLU A 126 6.93 -7.20 -8.66
C GLU A 126 7.68 -8.19 -7.76
N SER A 127 8.92 -7.85 -7.39
CA SER A 127 9.74 -8.68 -6.50
C SER A 127 9.14 -8.80 -5.11
N ILE A 128 8.57 -7.72 -4.56
CA ILE A 128 7.86 -7.72 -3.28
C ILE A 128 6.57 -8.53 -3.40
N CYS A 129 5.68 -8.14 -4.30
CA CYS A 129 4.34 -8.73 -4.44
C CYS A 129 4.37 -10.24 -4.69
N THR A 130 5.41 -10.75 -5.36
CA THR A 130 5.59 -12.19 -5.60
C THR A 130 6.36 -12.91 -4.49
N SER A 131 6.90 -12.19 -3.51
CA SER A 131 7.70 -12.76 -2.42
C SER A 131 6.95 -12.90 -1.10
N ILE A 132 5.80 -12.26 -0.97
CA ILE A 132 4.95 -12.24 0.21
C ILE A 132 3.61 -12.91 -0.08
N ARG A 133 2.77 -13.05 0.95
CA ARG A 133 1.47 -13.73 0.82
C ARG A 133 0.42 -12.79 0.21
N ASN A 134 -0.66 -13.36 -0.33
CA ASN A 134 -1.81 -12.59 -0.83
C ASN A 134 -2.55 -11.81 0.27
N SER A 135 -2.42 -12.23 1.53
CA SER A 135 -2.97 -11.52 2.69
C SER A 135 -2.14 -10.30 3.12
N ASP A 136 -0.91 -10.17 2.63
CA ASP A 136 -0.04 -9.05 2.94
C ASP A 136 -0.40 -7.83 2.07
N VAL A 137 -0.11 -6.64 2.57
CA VAL A 137 -0.52 -5.39 1.92
C VAL A 137 0.70 -4.58 1.51
N VAL A 138 0.68 -4.07 0.30
CA VAL A 138 1.77 -3.27 -0.29
C VAL A 138 1.23 -1.91 -0.71
N ASN A 139 2.04 -0.89 -0.49
CA ASN A 139 1.78 0.46 -0.98
C ASN A 139 3.03 1.07 -1.62
N HIS A 140 2.88 1.69 -2.77
CA HIS A 140 3.90 2.50 -3.39
C HIS A 140 3.97 3.85 -2.66
N TYR A 141 4.90 3.99 -1.71
CA TYR A 141 4.96 5.14 -0.80
C TYR A 141 5.61 6.37 -1.40
N SER A 142 6.65 6.19 -2.22
CA SER A 142 7.33 7.25 -2.98
C SER A 142 8.02 6.64 -4.19
N LYS A 143 8.53 7.45 -5.12
CA LYS A 143 9.17 6.98 -6.36
C LYS A 143 10.18 5.84 -6.22
N GLY A 144 10.79 5.69 -5.06
CA GLY A 144 11.75 4.61 -4.78
C GLY A 144 11.50 3.88 -3.48
N GLN A 145 10.29 3.99 -2.91
CA GLN A 145 9.97 3.39 -1.62
C GLN A 145 8.63 2.66 -1.64
N TYR A 146 8.60 1.50 -0.99
CA TYR A 146 7.40 0.71 -0.76
C TYR A 146 7.20 0.44 0.72
N LEU A 147 5.95 0.57 1.18
CA LEU A 147 5.52 0.11 2.49
C LEU A 147 4.86 -1.26 2.33
N VAL A 148 5.15 -2.15 3.27
CA VAL A 148 4.59 -3.50 3.31
C VAL A 148 4.09 -3.80 4.71
N LEU A 149 2.86 -4.29 4.83
CA LEU A 149 2.33 -4.88 6.05
C LEU A 149 2.39 -6.39 5.92
N LEU A 150 3.21 -7.00 6.76
CA LEU A 150 3.35 -8.45 6.88
C LEU A 150 2.45 -8.92 8.01
N ILE A 151 1.37 -9.64 7.66
CA ILE A 151 0.32 -10.03 8.59
C ILE A 151 0.58 -11.47 9.04
N ASN A 152 0.45 -11.71 10.34
CA ASN A 152 0.66 -13.04 10.92
C ASN A 152 2.06 -13.63 10.59
N THR A 153 3.08 -12.79 10.68
CA THR A 153 4.46 -13.10 10.32
C THR A 153 5.34 -13.04 11.57
N MET A 154 6.28 -13.95 11.71
CA MET A 154 7.27 -13.90 12.79
C MET A 154 8.46 -13.03 12.40
N ARG A 155 9.20 -12.53 13.38
CA ARG A 155 10.36 -11.66 13.15
C ARG A 155 11.43 -12.33 12.28
N GLU A 156 11.64 -13.60 12.48
CA GLU A 156 12.60 -14.43 11.75
C GLU A 156 12.23 -14.55 10.26
N ASP A 157 10.92 -14.65 9.97
CA ASP A 157 10.41 -14.74 8.60
C ASP A 157 10.61 -13.44 7.81
N CYS A 158 10.66 -12.29 8.49
CA CYS A 158 10.93 -11.01 7.82
C CYS A 158 12.28 -11.04 7.08
N ALA A 159 13.32 -11.63 7.67
CA ALA A 159 14.63 -11.77 7.03
C ALA A 159 14.60 -12.71 5.83
N VAL A 160 13.78 -13.76 5.87
CA VAL A 160 13.58 -14.69 4.75
C VAL A 160 12.88 -13.98 3.59
N ILE A 161 11.85 -13.19 3.90
CA ILE A 161 11.11 -12.38 2.91
C ILE A 161 12.05 -11.38 2.23
N GLN A 162 12.86 -10.65 3.01
CA GLN A 162 13.86 -9.73 2.47
C GLN A 162 14.84 -10.41 1.51
N LYS A 163 15.38 -11.56 1.89
CA LYS A 163 16.29 -12.34 1.03
C LYS A 163 15.60 -12.77 -0.27
N ARG A 164 14.36 -13.24 -0.18
CA ARG A 164 13.58 -13.69 -1.34
C ARG A 164 13.28 -12.53 -2.30
N SER A 165 12.86 -11.38 -1.76
CA SER A 165 12.63 -10.17 -2.54
C SER A 165 13.92 -9.66 -3.20
N ASN A 166 15.03 -9.60 -2.46
CA ASN A 166 16.34 -9.25 -3.00
C ASN A 166 16.78 -10.18 -4.13
N TYR A 167 16.64 -11.48 -3.96
CA TYR A 167 17.00 -12.46 -4.99
C TYR A 167 16.27 -12.21 -6.32
N LYS A 168 15.00 -11.85 -6.25
CA LYS A 168 14.20 -11.51 -7.45
C LYS A 168 14.52 -10.13 -8.03
N PHE A 169 14.87 -9.17 -7.17
CA PHE A 169 15.16 -7.79 -7.56
C PHE A 169 16.54 -7.65 -8.19
N LEU A 170 17.58 -8.31 -7.65
CA LEU A 170 18.96 -8.16 -8.06
C LEU A 170 19.24 -8.94 -9.36
N THR A 171 20.04 -8.33 -10.24
CA THR A 171 20.61 -8.96 -11.42
C THR A 171 22.13 -8.92 -11.33
N ASP A 172 22.82 -9.83 -12.02
CA ASP A 172 24.29 -10.03 -11.90
C ASP A 172 25.15 -8.79 -12.16
N ARG A 173 24.62 -7.79 -12.86
CA ARG A 173 25.35 -6.55 -13.20
C ARG A 173 24.84 -5.31 -12.47
N GLN A 174 23.95 -5.49 -11.49
CA GLN A 174 23.29 -4.37 -10.84
C GLN A 174 24.14 -3.82 -9.69
N ARG A 175 24.39 -2.49 -9.71
CA ARG A 175 25.08 -1.78 -8.62
C ARG A 175 24.12 -1.10 -7.63
N THR A 176 22.85 -1.29 -7.80
CA THR A 176 21.78 -0.77 -6.94
C THR A 176 21.26 -1.89 -6.05
N GLY A 177 20.73 -1.55 -4.89
CA GLY A 177 20.18 -2.51 -3.93
C GLY A 177 18.88 -2.01 -3.31
N VAL A 178 18.38 -2.77 -2.36
CA VAL A 178 17.24 -2.38 -1.53
C VAL A 178 17.67 -2.37 -0.07
N ARG A 179 17.33 -1.29 0.64
CA ARG A 179 17.46 -1.20 2.08
C ARG A 179 16.10 -1.45 2.71
N TYR A 180 16.07 -2.33 3.69
CA TYR A 180 14.86 -2.70 4.41
C TYR A 180 14.92 -2.19 5.85
N TYR A 181 13.82 -1.61 6.31
CA TYR A 181 13.59 -1.30 7.72
C TYR A 181 12.33 -2.03 8.14
N VAL A 182 12.40 -2.76 9.25
CA VAL A 182 11.29 -3.58 9.74
C VAL A 182 11.05 -3.27 11.20
N ASN A 183 9.83 -2.84 11.51
CA ASN A 183 9.38 -2.59 12.86
C ASN A 183 8.13 -3.44 13.16
N SER A 184 8.07 -3.96 14.40
CA SER A 184 6.83 -4.56 14.90
C SER A 184 5.75 -3.48 15.01
N VAL A 185 4.55 -3.81 14.57
CA VAL A 185 3.38 -2.98 14.84
C VAL A 185 2.90 -3.35 16.23
N VAL A 186 2.94 -2.40 17.16
CA VAL A 186 2.51 -2.56 18.55
C VAL A 186 1.34 -1.63 18.80
N TYR A 187 0.39 -2.10 19.59
CA TYR A 187 -0.63 -1.24 20.16
C TYR A 187 -0.01 -0.57 21.39
N GLU A 188 0.35 0.72 21.27
CA GLU A 188 0.70 1.52 22.43
C GLU A 188 -0.61 1.92 23.13
N LYS A 189 -0.87 1.35 24.29
CA LYS A 189 -1.80 1.98 25.24
C LYS A 189 -1.10 3.25 25.71
N ASP A 190 -1.75 4.38 25.52
CA ASP A 190 -1.32 5.63 26.15
C ASP A 190 -1.00 5.36 27.63
N LEU A 191 0.28 5.57 27.97
CA LEU A 191 0.77 5.54 29.34
C LEU A 191 0.27 6.78 30.08
#